data_14859ca80bf96ba4569c6f7e18030342
#
_entry.id   14859ca80bf96ba4569c6f7e18030342
#
_cell.length_a   1.000
_cell.length_b   1.000
_cell.length_c   1.000
_cell.angle_alpha   90.00
_cell.angle_beta   90.00
_cell.angle_gamma   90.00
#
_symmetry.space_group_name_H-M   'P 1'
#
loop_
_entity.id
_entity.type
_entity.pdbx_description
1 polymer ?
#
loop_
_entity_poly.entity_id
_entity_poly.type
_entity_poly.pdbx_seq_one_letter_code
_entity_poly.pdbx_strand_id
1 'polypeptide(L)'
;MAVRIEMPSVGLSFTPDSKESIPIAIVTGGEYDGERLYLNDDSKGGKKPKKKLSFAKAKIDKMRSRDRADLEMKLQEAFHKGVAPEHLLIEGDGVRELYEEMLEEVKKDTSVELPPESQFQLIPSPKKDVREIWYIAGPSGSGKSYIAKGLAERYRRMFPDRPVYLVSKLKEDETLDAMKGGPPRRLDVQKLVDNPLKDLDLLADSMIILDDYDTFTKPFDKAVQKLIDDIATMGRHSNTTMLCLSHYLSNYAKTRLLLCEATHFVLYPAATGNHALNYLLQTYLGFDKDETAAIRKIKSRWVCIHKNFPQWVVSEHSANLLHHE
;
A
#
# COMPACT_ATOMS: atom_id res chain seq x y z
N MET A 1 -13.05 35.80 8.33
CA MET A 1 -14.07 34.70 8.38
C MET A 1 -13.57 33.54 7.60
N ALA A 2 -13.91 32.28 7.97
CA ALA A 2 -13.32 31.08 7.40
C ALA A 2 -14.26 30.41 6.39
N VAL A 3 -13.69 29.84 5.32
CA VAL A 3 -14.34 28.87 4.45
C VAL A 3 -14.21 27.51 5.14
N ARG A 4 -15.30 26.74 5.15
CA ARG A 4 -15.31 25.39 5.72
C ARG A 4 -15.14 24.39 4.58
N ILE A 5 -14.09 23.59 4.66
CA ILE A 5 -13.88 22.47 3.76
C ILE A 5 -14.02 21.14 4.53
N GLU A 6 -14.53 20.15 3.85
CA GLU A 6 -14.50 18.79 4.36
C GLU A 6 -13.13 18.21 4.05
N MET A 7 -12.43 17.78 5.10
CA MET A 7 -11.16 17.08 4.97
C MET A 7 -11.42 15.60 4.68
N PRO A 8 -10.50 14.89 4.02
CA PRO A 8 -10.55 13.45 3.94
C PRO A 8 -10.74 12.83 5.32
N SER A 9 -11.56 11.80 5.42
CA SER A 9 -11.74 11.04 6.66
C SER A 9 -10.54 10.16 7.00
N VAL A 10 -9.57 10.08 6.11
CA VAL A 10 -8.36 9.28 6.26
C VAL A 10 -7.16 10.18 6.11
N GLY A 11 -6.15 9.99 6.96
CA GLY A 11 -4.91 10.76 6.98
C GLY A 11 -3.67 9.90 7.19
N LEU A 12 -2.50 10.48 6.88
CA LEU A 12 -1.19 9.92 7.16
C LEU A 12 -0.47 10.79 8.19
N SER A 13 0.04 10.20 9.26
CA SER A 13 0.87 10.93 10.23
C SER A 13 1.81 10.02 11.01
N PHE A 14 2.81 10.59 11.69
CA PHE A 14 3.66 9.87 12.64
C PHE A 14 3.01 9.69 14.02
N THR A 15 1.85 10.30 14.24
CA THR A 15 1.11 10.19 15.49
C THR A 15 -0.21 9.46 15.24
N PRO A 16 -0.52 8.37 15.98
CA PRO A 16 -1.81 7.72 15.85
C PRO A 16 -2.91 8.58 16.47
N ASP A 17 -3.99 8.82 15.74
CA ASP A 17 -5.14 9.62 16.21
C ASP A 17 -6.08 8.81 17.12
N SER A 18 -6.05 7.49 16.96
CA SER A 18 -6.90 6.57 17.71
C SER A 18 -6.23 5.20 17.93
N LYS A 19 -6.88 4.32 18.69
CA LYS A 19 -6.47 2.93 18.83
C LYS A 19 -6.66 2.10 17.55
N GLU A 20 -7.44 2.62 16.60
CA GLU A 20 -7.71 1.98 15.31
C GLU A 20 -6.67 2.36 14.24
N SER A 21 -5.83 3.37 14.50
CA SER A 21 -4.74 3.78 13.60
C SER A 21 -3.82 2.61 13.29
N ILE A 22 -3.53 2.40 12.02
CA ILE A 22 -2.77 1.24 11.53
C ILE A 22 -1.37 1.71 11.12
N PRO A 23 -0.29 1.20 11.74
CA PRO A 23 1.06 1.48 11.27
C PRO A 23 1.29 0.77 9.93
N ILE A 24 1.70 1.49 8.89
CA ILE A 24 1.94 0.98 7.53
C ILE A 24 3.41 0.95 7.15
N ALA A 25 4.22 1.80 7.78
CA ALA A 25 5.66 1.85 7.59
C ALA A 25 6.38 2.27 8.87
N ILE A 26 7.69 2.02 8.94
CA ILE A 26 8.61 2.53 9.96
C ILE A 26 9.74 3.26 9.25
N VAL A 27 10.21 4.35 9.81
CA VAL A 27 11.36 5.09 9.29
C VAL A 27 12.66 4.46 9.80
N THR A 28 13.66 4.42 8.93
CA THR A 28 15.03 4.06 9.27
C THR A 28 15.99 5.14 8.80
N GLY A 29 16.91 5.53 9.69
CA GLY A 29 17.88 6.58 9.45
C GLY A 29 17.36 8.00 9.68
N GLY A 30 18.28 8.95 9.84
CA GLY A 30 17.99 10.36 10.04
C GLY A 30 17.28 10.68 11.37
N GLU A 31 16.68 11.86 11.42
CA GLU A 31 16.00 12.40 12.60
C GLU A 31 14.76 11.57 13.00
N TYR A 32 14.09 10.98 12.01
CA TYR A 32 12.85 10.20 12.21
C TYR A 32 13.09 8.71 12.45
N ASP A 33 14.31 8.28 12.73
CA ASP A 33 14.64 6.85 12.91
C ASP A 33 13.79 6.20 14.00
N GLY A 34 13.11 5.13 13.66
CA GLY A 34 12.19 4.40 14.57
C GLY A 34 10.76 4.91 14.60
N GLU A 35 10.46 6.09 14.04
CA GLU A 35 9.10 6.61 13.92
C GLU A 35 8.24 5.73 13.01
N ARG A 36 6.97 5.59 13.37
CA ARG A 36 6.01 4.80 12.57
C ARG A 36 5.05 5.72 11.85
N LEU A 37 4.86 5.45 10.56
CA LEU A 37 3.83 6.09 9.78
C LEU A 37 2.50 5.35 9.98
N TYR A 38 1.48 6.09 10.39
CA TYR A 38 0.15 5.57 10.65
C TYR A 38 -0.83 6.01 9.56
N LEU A 39 -1.70 5.07 9.20
CA LEU A 39 -2.94 5.33 8.50
C LEU A 39 -4.01 5.58 9.57
N ASN A 40 -4.53 6.81 9.61
CA ASN A 40 -5.56 7.26 10.52
C ASN A 40 -6.90 7.27 9.77
N ASP A 41 -7.91 6.58 10.28
CA ASP A 41 -9.22 6.44 9.63
C ASP A 41 -10.33 6.89 10.58
N ASP A 42 -10.81 8.12 10.38
CA ASP A 42 -11.89 8.74 11.15
C ASP A 42 -13.29 8.42 10.59
N SER A 43 -13.38 7.66 9.49
CA SER A 43 -14.66 7.34 8.83
C SER A 43 -15.64 6.61 9.75
N LYS A 44 -15.13 5.87 10.72
CA LYS A 44 -15.93 5.13 11.71
C LYS A 44 -16.63 6.04 12.74
N GLY A 45 -16.20 7.30 12.86
CA GLY A 45 -16.81 8.30 13.76
C GLY A 45 -18.06 9.00 13.21
N GLY A 46 -18.45 8.76 11.97
CA GLY A 46 -19.69 9.28 11.34
C GLY A 46 -19.73 10.77 11.03
N LYS A 47 -18.65 11.52 11.29
CA LYS A 47 -18.52 12.94 10.93
C LYS A 47 -17.19 13.18 10.25
N LYS A 48 -17.21 13.54 8.96
CA LYS A 48 -16.00 13.99 8.26
C LYS A 48 -15.39 15.17 9.02
N PRO A 49 -14.07 15.19 9.30
CA PRO A 49 -13.44 16.32 9.95
C PRO A 49 -13.59 17.56 9.07
N LYS A 50 -14.05 18.67 9.67
CA LYS A 50 -14.22 19.96 8.97
C LYS A 50 -13.13 20.90 9.43
N LYS A 51 -12.20 21.25 8.53
CA LYS A 51 -11.19 22.25 8.78
C LYS A 51 -11.71 23.64 8.38
N LYS A 52 -11.50 24.62 9.24
CA LYS A 52 -11.78 26.01 8.91
C LYS A 52 -10.52 26.64 8.36
N LEU A 53 -10.49 26.94 7.08
CA LEU A 53 -9.41 27.70 6.48
C LEU A 53 -9.71 29.20 6.63
N SER A 54 -8.79 29.93 7.25
CA SER A 54 -8.88 31.36 7.46
C SER A 54 -8.08 32.10 6.40
N PHE A 55 -8.76 32.80 5.51
CA PHE A 55 -8.12 33.56 4.43
C PHE A 55 -8.08 35.04 4.75
N ALA A 56 -6.90 35.60 4.86
CA ALA A 56 -6.68 37.01 5.08
C ALA A 56 -6.77 37.86 3.79
N LYS A 57 -6.70 37.24 2.61
CA LYS A 57 -6.55 37.90 1.31
C LYS A 57 -7.79 37.91 0.42
N ALA A 58 -8.78 37.09 0.68
CA ALA A 58 -9.90 36.97 -0.23
C ALA A 58 -11.01 37.98 0.15
N LYS A 59 -11.62 38.61 -0.85
CA LYS A 59 -12.84 39.45 -0.71
C LYS A 59 -14.05 38.67 -0.18
N ILE A 60 -13.86 37.43 0.24
CA ILE A 60 -14.86 36.52 0.81
C ILE A 60 -15.53 37.08 2.05
N ASP A 61 -14.84 37.93 2.81
CA ASP A 61 -15.43 38.59 3.99
C ASP A 61 -16.64 39.51 3.66
N LYS A 62 -16.75 39.94 2.41
CA LYS A 62 -17.87 40.75 1.91
C LYS A 62 -18.96 39.94 1.22
N MET A 63 -18.76 38.60 1.03
CA MET A 63 -19.76 37.76 0.42
C MET A 63 -20.96 37.52 1.35
N ARG A 64 -22.15 37.47 0.76
CA ARG A 64 -23.36 37.05 1.49
C ARG A 64 -23.20 35.56 1.88
N SER A 65 -23.84 35.18 2.97
CA SER A 65 -23.79 33.83 3.51
C SER A 65 -24.16 32.73 2.48
N ARG A 66 -25.15 33.03 1.60
CA ARG A 66 -25.61 32.14 0.54
C ARG A 66 -24.53 31.93 -0.56
N ASP A 67 -23.89 33.03 -0.98
CA ASP A 67 -22.87 33.01 -2.03
C ASP A 67 -21.61 32.27 -1.55
N ARG A 68 -21.33 32.34 -0.25
CA ARG A 68 -20.25 31.61 0.39
C ARG A 68 -20.52 30.12 0.42
N ALA A 69 -21.73 29.68 0.78
CA ALA A 69 -22.10 28.28 0.80
C ALA A 69 -22.03 27.66 -0.61
N ASP A 70 -22.44 28.43 -1.63
CA ASP A 70 -22.29 28.02 -3.04
C ASP A 70 -20.83 27.89 -3.46
N LEU A 71 -19.95 28.81 -3.04
CA LEU A 71 -18.53 28.75 -3.28
C LEU A 71 -17.89 27.51 -2.59
N GLU A 72 -18.20 27.30 -1.30
CA GLU A 72 -17.73 26.12 -0.55
C GLU A 72 -18.11 24.81 -1.26
N MET A 73 -19.35 24.70 -1.71
CA MET A 73 -19.84 23.53 -2.45
C MET A 73 -19.09 23.33 -3.79
N LYS A 74 -18.91 24.41 -4.56
CA LYS A 74 -18.19 24.34 -5.85
C LYS A 74 -16.71 23.98 -5.70
N LEU A 75 -16.03 24.52 -4.68
CA LEU A 75 -14.64 24.17 -4.37
C LEU A 75 -14.52 22.71 -3.95
N GLN A 76 -15.45 22.22 -3.13
CA GLN A 76 -15.47 20.83 -2.71
C GLN A 76 -15.73 19.88 -3.91
N GLU A 77 -16.65 20.27 -4.81
CA GLU A 77 -16.91 19.51 -6.03
C GLU A 77 -15.70 19.47 -6.98
N ALA A 78 -15.00 20.61 -7.14
CA ALA A 78 -13.77 20.68 -7.91
C ALA A 78 -12.67 19.78 -7.32
N PHE A 79 -12.55 19.78 -5.99
CA PHE A 79 -11.61 18.91 -5.27
C PHE A 79 -11.92 17.42 -5.51
N HIS A 80 -13.16 16.99 -5.35
CA HIS A 80 -13.56 15.59 -5.58
C HIS A 80 -13.37 15.14 -7.04
N LYS A 81 -13.45 16.08 -7.99
CA LYS A 81 -13.18 15.82 -9.41
C LYS A 81 -11.68 15.88 -9.76
N GLY A 82 -10.80 16.14 -8.81
CA GLY A 82 -9.37 16.25 -9.05
C GLY A 82 -8.97 17.42 -9.97
N VAL A 83 -9.76 18.51 -9.99
CA VAL A 83 -9.51 19.65 -10.88
C VAL A 83 -8.20 20.34 -10.46
N ALA A 84 -7.26 20.48 -11.39
CA ALA A 84 -6.05 21.25 -11.14
C ALA A 84 -6.34 22.76 -11.02
N PRO A 85 -5.62 23.52 -10.19
CA PRO A 85 -5.88 24.95 -9.97
C PRO A 85 -5.93 25.80 -11.25
N GLU A 86 -5.10 25.46 -12.24
CA GLU A 86 -5.07 26.12 -13.55
C GLU A 86 -6.31 25.86 -14.40
N HIS A 87 -7.07 24.79 -14.10
CA HIS A 87 -8.30 24.41 -14.79
C HIS A 87 -9.56 24.72 -14.00
N LEU A 88 -9.43 25.42 -12.85
CA LEU A 88 -10.57 25.82 -12.03
C LEU A 88 -11.44 26.85 -12.76
N LEU A 89 -12.70 26.49 -13.02
CA LEU A 89 -13.67 27.34 -13.75
C LEU A 89 -14.55 28.19 -12.82
N ILE A 90 -14.14 28.36 -11.57
CA ILE A 90 -14.88 29.17 -10.58
C ILE A 90 -14.32 30.59 -10.60
N GLU A 91 -15.16 31.57 -11.01
CA GLU A 91 -14.77 32.98 -11.08
C GLU A 91 -14.79 33.64 -9.70
N GLY A 92 -13.85 34.52 -9.46
CA GLY A 92 -13.78 35.38 -8.27
C GLY A 92 -12.35 35.74 -7.89
N ASP A 93 -12.17 36.97 -7.40
CA ASP A 93 -10.86 37.42 -6.91
C ASP A 93 -10.41 36.59 -5.72
N GLY A 94 -9.24 35.93 -5.85
CA GLY A 94 -8.63 35.12 -4.79
C GLY A 94 -9.23 33.71 -4.63
N VAL A 95 -10.14 33.28 -5.53
CA VAL A 95 -10.76 31.94 -5.46
C VAL A 95 -9.77 30.85 -5.83
N ARG A 96 -8.89 31.12 -6.80
CA ARG A 96 -7.86 30.17 -7.21
C ARG A 96 -6.82 29.96 -6.09
N GLU A 97 -6.35 31.04 -5.51
CA GLU A 97 -5.43 31.00 -4.38
C GLU A 97 -6.04 30.27 -3.17
N LEU A 98 -7.33 30.46 -2.95
CA LEU A 98 -8.11 29.76 -1.93
C LEU A 98 -8.12 28.25 -2.21
N TYR A 99 -8.31 27.85 -3.45
CA TYR A 99 -8.32 26.46 -3.85
C TYR A 99 -6.93 25.82 -3.73
N GLU A 100 -5.89 26.55 -4.13
CA GLU A 100 -4.49 26.12 -3.96
C GLU A 100 -4.14 25.88 -2.48
N GLU A 101 -4.53 26.81 -1.57
CA GLU A 101 -4.35 26.65 -0.12
C GLU A 101 -5.15 25.46 0.42
N MET A 102 -6.36 25.21 -0.09
CA MET A 102 -7.17 24.04 0.26
C MET A 102 -6.44 22.73 -0.11
N LEU A 103 -5.89 22.65 -1.32
CA LEU A 103 -5.14 21.49 -1.78
C LEU A 103 -3.89 21.26 -0.92
N GLU A 104 -3.15 22.32 -0.58
CA GLU A 104 -1.97 22.23 0.28
C GLU A 104 -2.32 21.73 1.70
N GLU A 105 -3.45 22.17 2.26
CA GLU A 105 -3.89 21.68 3.58
C GLU A 105 -4.27 20.18 3.54
N VAL A 106 -4.97 19.76 2.47
CA VAL A 106 -5.29 18.34 2.28
C VAL A 106 -4.00 17.52 2.11
N LYS A 107 -3.06 18.03 1.32
CA LYS A 107 -1.79 17.37 1.08
C LYS A 107 -1.00 17.15 2.38
N LYS A 108 -1.03 18.07 3.34
CA LYS A 108 -0.38 17.89 4.65
C LYS A 108 -0.91 16.68 5.42
N ASP A 109 -2.21 16.39 5.28
CA ASP A 109 -2.84 15.28 5.97
C ASP A 109 -2.77 13.96 5.16
N THR A 110 -2.52 14.04 3.85
CA THR A 110 -2.56 12.87 2.94
C THR A 110 -1.22 12.48 2.35
N SER A 111 -0.18 13.26 2.59
CA SER A 111 1.15 13.03 2.03
C SER A 111 2.24 13.25 3.07
N VAL A 112 3.23 12.38 3.09
CA VAL A 112 4.43 12.49 3.92
C VAL A 112 5.66 12.30 3.06
N GLU A 113 6.62 13.22 3.15
CA GLU A 113 7.92 13.14 2.49
C GLU A 113 9.02 13.09 3.54
N LEU A 114 9.98 12.18 3.37
CA LEU A 114 11.14 12.03 4.24
C LEU A 114 12.36 12.75 3.65
N PRO A 115 13.25 13.28 4.49
CA PRO A 115 14.55 13.76 4.05
C PRO A 115 15.41 12.61 3.50
N PRO A 116 16.41 12.90 2.66
CA PRO A 116 17.20 11.88 1.94
C PRO A 116 17.90 10.85 2.81
N GLU A 117 18.25 11.19 4.04
CA GLU A 117 18.89 10.32 5.03
C GLU A 117 17.95 9.33 5.73
N SER A 118 16.65 9.49 5.52
CA SER A 118 15.60 8.68 6.14
C SER A 118 14.87 7.86 5.07
N GLN A 119 14.49 6.63 5.38
CA GLN A 119 13.76 5.75 4.47
C GLN A 119 12.62 5.02 5.16
N PHE A 120 11.51 4.88 4.46
CA PHE A 120 10.42 4.00 4.89
C PHE A 120 10.78 2.54 4.71
N GLN A 121 10.33 1.73 5.66
CA GLN A 121 10.34 0.28 5.59
C GLN A 121 8.93 -0.24 5.88
N LEU A 122 8.43 -1.12 5.03
CA LEU A 122 7.07 -1.65 5.13
C LEU A 122 6.86 -2.48 6.39
N ILE A 123 5.68 -2.36 6.99
CA ILE A 123 5.26 -3.14 8.16
C ILE A 123 4.02 -3.95 7.78
N PRO A 124 3.96 -5.27 8.10
CA PRO A 124 2.72 -6.01 8.01
C PRO A 124 1.74 -5.55 9.11
N SER A 125 0.45 -5.79 8.90
CA SER A 125 -0.58 -5.42 9.86
C SER A 125 -0.32 -6.02 11.25
N PRO A 126 -0.40 -5.23 12.34
CA PRO A 126 -0.28 -5.74 13.70
C PRO A 126 -1.57 -6.39 14.22
N LYS A 127 -2.66 -6.34 13.46
CA LYS A 127 -3.94 -6.93 13.84
C LYS A 127 -3.87 -8.45 13.72
N LYS A 128 -4.22 -9.16 14.81
CA LYS A 128 -4.09 -10.63 14.90
C LYS A 128 -4.99 -11.40 13.93
N ASP A 129 -6.10 -10.81 13.56
CA ASP A 129 -7.17 -11.39 12.73
C ASP A 129 -7.19 -10.84 11.30
N VAL A 130 -6.13 -10.13 10.91
CA VAL A 130 -5.98 -9.56 9.56
C VAL A 130 -4.96 -10.36 8.78
N ARG A 131 -5.44 -11.02 7.73
CA ARG A 131 -4.62 -11.66 6.71
C ARG A 131 -4.26 -10.65 5.62
N GLU A 132 -3.02 -10.68 5.19
CA GLU A 132 -2.52 -9.89 4.06
C GLU A 132 -1.97 -10.79 2.95
N ILE A 133 -2.15 -10.38 1.70
CA ILE A 133 -1.50 -10.97 0.54
C ILE A 133 -0.65 -9.91 -0.11
N TRP A 134 0.66 -10.15 -0.14
CA TRP A 134 1.66 -9.27 -0.70
C TRP A 134 2.17 -9.83 -2.03
N TYR A 135 1.95 -9.09 -3.10
CA TYR A 135 2.52 -9.40 -4.42
C TYR A 135 3.77 -8.55 -4.64
N ILE A 136 4.94 -9.18 -4.61
CA ILE A 136 6.24 -8.52 -4.70
C ILE A 136 6.86 -8.89 -6.05
N ALA A 137 6.74 -8.00 -7.05
CA ALA A 137 7.06 -8.33 -8.44
C ALA A 137 8.12 -7.41 -9.05
N GLY A 138 9.15 -8.04 -9.63
CA GLY A 138 10.24 -7.34 -10.30
C GLY A 138 11.33 -8.28 -10.77
N PRO A 139 12.27 -7.80 -11.60
CA PRO A 139 13.34 -8.61 -12.14
C PRO A 139 14.28 -9.15 -11.06
N SER A 140 15.16 -10.08 -11.42
CA SER A 140 16.21 -10.55 -10.52
C SER A 140 17.08 -9.39 -10.04
N GLY A 141 17.49 -9.41 -8.78
CA GLY A 141 18.31 -8.36 -8.17
C GLY A 141 17.56 -7.05 -7.85
N SER A 142 16.23 -6.96 -8.08
CA SER A 142 15.45 -5.77 -7.73
C SER A 142 15.34 -5.53 -6.22
N GLY A 143 15.44 -6.58 -5.40
CA GLY A 143 15.35 -6.50 -3.94
C GLY A 143 14.10 -7.16 -3.35
N LYS A 144 13.41 -8.03 -4.12
CA LYS A 144 12.21 -8.76 -3.65
C LYS A 144 12.45 -9.49 -2.32
N SER A 145 13.49 -10.34 -2.27
CA SER A 145 13.82 -11.13 -1.07
C SER A 145 14.19 -10.24 0.12
N TYR A 146 14.81 -9.07 -0.12
CA TYR A 146 15.09 -8.08 0.94
C TYR A 146 13.82 -7.52 1.57
N ILE A 147 12.83 -7.13 0.76
CA ILE A 147 11.52 -6.66 1.24
C ILE A 147 10.81 -7.79 1.99
N ALA A 148 10.76 -9.00 1.43
CA ALA A 148 10.13 -10.15 2.07
C ALA A 148 10.77 -10.49 3.41
N LYS A 149 12.12 -10.47 3.50
CA LYS A 149 12.86 -10.62 4.76
C LYS A 149 12.44 -9.60 5.79
N GLY A 150 12.43 -8.31 5.41
CA GLY A 150 12.05 -7.22 6.32
C GLY A 150 10.62 -7.37 6.85
N LEU A 151 9.66 -7.72 6.00
CA LEU A 151 8.28 -8.00 6.40
C LEU A 151 8.20 -9.20 7.36
N ALA A 152 8.88 -10.31 7.04
CA ALA A 152 8.86 -11.51 7.85
C ALA A 152 9.53 -11.32 9.23
N GLU A 153 10.64 -10.59 9.31
CA GLU A 153 11.29 -10.25 10.58
C GLU A 153 10.37 -9.40 11.48
N ARG A 154 9.63 -8.44 10.89
CA ARG A 154 8.66 -7.61 11.62
C ARG A 154 7.44 -8.42 12.05
N TYR A 155 6.95 -9.31 11.18
CA TYR A 155 5.87 -10.24 11.50
C TYR A 155 6.22 -11.12 12.71
N ARG A 156 7.41 -11.75 12.74
CA ARG A 156 7.89 -12.53 13.87
C ARG A 156 8.01 -11.72 15.16
N ARG A 157 8.43 -10.47 15.05
CA ARG A 157 8.53 -9.57 16.23
C ARG A 157 7.17 -9.25 16.81
N MET A 158 6.14 -9.08 15.97
CA MET A 158 4.78 -8.81 16.40
C MET A 158 4.05 -10.06 16.87
N PHE A 159 4.35 -11.19 16.27
CA PHE A 159 3.71 -12.48 16.54
C PHE A 159 4.75 -13.58 16.78
N PRO A 160 5.41 -13.60 17.96
CA PRO A 160 6.53 -14.51 18.23
C PRO A 160 6.16 -16.00 18.12
N ASP A 161 4.91 -16.34 18.40
CA ASP A 161 4.42 -17.73 18.39
C ASP A 161 4.00 -18.20 16.99
N ARG A 162 3.93 -17.29 16.01
CA ARG A 162 3.48 -17.60 14.65
C ARG A 162 4.66 -18.00 13.77
N PRO A 163 4.58 -19.15 13.07
CA PRO A 163 5.65 -19.58 12.21
C PRO A 163 5.72 -18.76 10.91
N VAL A 164 6.95 -18.67 10.37
CA VAL A 164 7.19 -18.19 9.01
C VAL A 164 7.67 -19.38 8.17
N TYR A 165 6.91 -19.69 7.11
CA TYR A 165 7.22 -20.74 6.17
C TYR A 165 7.87 -20.19 4.89
N LEU A 166 8.62 -21.03 4.18
CA LEU A 166 9.23 -20.70 2.90
C LEU A 166 9.03 -21.85 1.92
N VAL A 167 8.51 -21.52 0.74
CA VAL A 167 8.53 -22.36 -0.45
C VAL A 167 9.49 -21.73 -1.45
N SER A 168 10.58 -22.40 -1.75
CA SER A 168 11.60 -21.95 -2.70
C SER A 168 12.22 -23.16 -3.40
N LYS A 169 12.71 -22.95 -4.63
CA LYS A 169 13.54 -23.95 -5.34
C LYS A 169 14.92 -24.10 -4.74
N LEU A 170 15.41 -23.03 -4.15
CA LEU A 170 16.74 -22.99 -3.56
C LEU A 170 16.73 -23.72 -2.22
N LYS A 171 17.74 -24.57 -2.00
CA LYS A 171 17.95 -25.21 -0.70
C LYS A 171 18.44 -24.22 0.34
N GLU A 172 19.19 -23.21 -0.09
CA GLU A 172 19.75 -22.13 0.72
C GLU A 172 19.55 -20.81 -0.01
N ASP A 173 19.25 -19.74 0.74
CA ASP A 173 19.10 -18.38 0.25
C ASP A 173 19.78 -17.42 1.23
N GLU A 174 20.86 -16.75 0.77
CA GLU A 174 21.67 -15.86 1.62
C GLU A 174 20.83 -14.74 2.27
N THR A 175 19.78 -14.30 1.62
CA THR A 175 18.93 -13.22 2.15
C THR A 175 17.87 -13.75 3.11
N LEU A 176 17.09 -14.74 2.69
CA LEU A 176 15.95 -15.24 3.47
C LEU A 176 16.39 -16.10 4.66
N ASP A 177 17.48 -16.87 4.53
CA ASP A 177 18.00 -17.69 5.64
C ASP A 177 18.71 -16.85 6.70
N ALA A 178 19.17 -15.63 6.35
CA ALA A 178 19.75 -14.66 7.29
C ALA A 178 18.72 -13.78 8.02
N MET A 179 17.47 -14.23 8.16
CA MET A 179 16.45 -13.53 8.95
C MET A 179 16.81 -13.47 10.43
N LYS A 180 16.57 -12.34 11.06
CA LYS A 180 16.62 -12.20 12.52
C LYS A 180 15.58 -13.13 13.16
N GLY A 181 16.01 -13.88 14.18
CA GLY A 181 15.16 -14.89 14.81
C GLY A 181 15.21 -16.27 14.13
N GLY A 182 16.21 -16.49 13.23
CA GLY A 182 16.47 -17.76 12.55
C GLY A 182 15.84 -17.90 11.16
N PRO A 183 16.25 -18.89 10.38
CA PRO A 183 15.72 -19.12 9.04
C PRO A 183 14.22 -19.45 9.07
N PRO A 184 13.49 -19.22 7.95
CA PRO A 184 12.11 -19.67 7.83
C PRO A 184 12.01 -21.19 7.76
N ARG A 185 10.88 -21.75 8.14
CA ARG A 185 10.62 -23.19 8.02
C ARG A 185 10.34 -23.54 6.56
N ARG A 186 11.28 -24.25 5.92
CA ARG A 186 11.12 -24.65 4.51
C ARG A 186 10.06 -25.73 4.37
N LEU A 187 9.11 -25.50 3.46
CA LEU A 187 8.15 -26.52 3.04
C LEU A 187 8.75 -27.29 1.86
N ASP A 188 8.79 -28.62 1.99
CA ASP A 188 9.26 -29.50 0.93
C ASP A 188 8.21 -29.58 -0.18
N VAL A 189 8.56 -29.04 -1.35
CA VAL A 189 7.64 -29.01 -2.51
C VAL A 189 7.34 -30.42 -3.04
N GLN A 190 8.25 -31.37 -2.88
CA GLN A 190 7.96 -32.77 -3.24
C GLN A 190 6.85 -33.34 -2.37
N LYS A 191 6.86 -33.05 -1.07
CA LYS A 191 5.77 -33.45 -0.17
C LYS A 191 4.44 -32.82 -0.54
N LEU A 192 4.44 -31.57 -1.06
CA LEU A 192 3.22 -30.93 -1.56
C LEU A 192 2.68 -31.59 -2.83
N VAL A 193 3.55 -32.17 -3.66
CA VAL A 193 3.15 -32.98 -4.84
C VAL A 193 2.58 -34.31 -4.41
N ASP A 194 3.28 -35.03 -3.52
CA ASP A 194 2.91 -36.38 -3.09
C ASP A 194 1.66 -36.38 -2.18
N ASN A 195 1.58 -35.36 -1.31
CA ASN A 195 0.46 -35.14 -0.37
C ASN A 195 0.02 -33.68 -0.40
N PRO A 196 -0.84 -33.28 -1.34
CA PRO A 196 -1.41 -31.95 -1.35
C PRO A 196 -2.08 -31.61 -0.02
N LEU A 197 -1.86 -30.40 0.48
CA LEU A 197 -2.54 -29.92 1.69
C LEU A 197 -4.04 -29.98 1.47
N LYS A 198 -4.70 -30.80 2.27
CA LYS A 198 -6.17 -30.93 2.26
C LYS A 198 -6.84 -29.87 3.09
N ASP A 199 -6.11 -29.34 4.06
CA ASP A 199 -6.57 -28.38 5.04
C ASP A 199 -5.51 -27.30 5.26
N LEU A 200 -5.92 -26.04 5.19
CA LEU A 200 -5.06 -24.90 5.47
C LEU A 200 -4.82 -24.67 6.96
N ASP A 201 -5.52 -25.40 7.85
CA ASP A 201 -5.31 -25.30 9.30
C ASP A 201 -3.87 -25.62 9.72
N LEU A 202 -3.15 -26.40 8.90
CA LEU A 202 -1.71 -26.64 9.08
C LEU A 202 -0.85 -25.40 8.90
N LEU A 203 -1.38 -24.39 8.22
CA LEU A 203 -0.75 -23.08 8.00
C LEU A 203 -1.46 -21.97 8.80
N ALA A 204 -2.35 -22.33 9.72
CA ALA A 204 -3.09 -21.36 10.49
C ALA A 204 -2.16 -20.43 11.27
N ASP A 205 -2.57 -19.17 11.40
CA ASP A 205 -1.83 -18.14 12.12
C ASP A 205 -0.36 -18.06 11.73
N SER A 206 -0.07 -18.03 10.44
CA SER A 206 1.31 -18.04 9.93
C SER A 206 1.54 -17.00 8.83
N MET A 207 2.81 -16.81 8.49
CA MET A 207 3.22 -16.17 7.25
C MET A 207 3.90 -17.20 6.36
N ILE A 208 3.57 -17.20 5.06
CA ILE A 208 4.23 -18.02 4.06
C ILE A 208 4.88 -17.16 2.98
N ILE A 209 6.13 -17.42 2.68
CA ILE A 209 6.90 -16.80 1.59
C ILE A 209 6.95 -17.79 0.44
N LEU A 210 6.50 -17.38 -0.73
CA LEU A 210 6.56 -18.13 -1.97
C LEU A 210 7.60 -17.45 -2.87
N ASP A 211 8.83 -17.93 -2.81
CA ASP A 211 9.97 -17.33 -3.48
C ASP A 211 10.07 -17.84 -4.91
N ASP A 212 10.13 -16.90 -5.87
CA ASP A 212 10.21 -17.15 -7.31
C ASP A 212 9.25 -18.26 -7.79
N TYR A 213 8.00 -18.23 -7.23
CA TYR A 213 6.99 -19.28 -7.43
C TYR A 213 6.63 -19.49 -8.91
N ASP A 214 6.77 -18.47 -9.74
CA ASP A 214 6.48 -18.47 -11.17
C ASP A 214 7.53 -19.23 -12.01
N THR A 215 8.66 -19.58 -11.41
CA THR A 215 9.76 -20.32 -12.07
C THR A 215 9.68 -21.82 -11.90
N PHE A 216 8.81 -22.35 -11.04
CA PHE A 216 8.64 -23.80 -10.87
C PHE A 216 8.19 -24.47 -12.18
N THR A 217 8.69 -25.69 -12.42
CA THR A 217 8.33 -26.53 -13.55
C THR A 217 7.51 -27.73 -13.08
N LYS A 218 6.84 -28.42 -14.00
CA LYS A 218 6.05 -29.63 -13.69
C LYS A 218 6.91 -30.70 -13.01
N PRO A 219 6.36 -31.40 -12.02
CA PRO A 219 4.99 -31.32 -11.48
C PRO A 219 4.82 -30.23 -10.40
N PHE A 220 5.89 -29.61 -9.94
CA PHE A 220 5.93 -28.69 -8.80
C PHE A 220 5.10 -27.42 -9.03
N ASP A 221 5.09 -26.88 -10.26
CA ASP A 221 4.34 -25.69 -10.62
C ASP A 221 2.84 -25.82 -10.29
N LYS A 222 2.25 -26.98 -10.53
CA LYS A 222 0.84 -27.24 -10.22
C LYS A 222 0.57 -27.29 -8.71
N ALA A 223 1.47 -27.93 -7.95
CA ALA A 223 1.31 -28.03 -6.52
C ALA A 223 1.46 -26.67 -5.83
N VAL A 224 2.45 -25.87 -6.25
CA VAL A 224 2.68 -24.52 -5.75
C VAL A 224 1.53 -23.59 -6.15
N GLN A 225 1.07 -23.64 -7.41
CA GLN A 225 -0.07 -22.83 -7.86
C GLN A 225 -1.34 -23.17 -7.07
N LYS A 226 -1.62 -24.46 -6.86
CA LYS A 226 -2.75 -24.89 -6.04
C LYS A 226 -2.65 -24.35 -4.62
N LEU A 227 -1.49 -24.40 -3.98
CA LEU A 227 -1.27 -23.83 -2.65
C LEU A 227 -1.57 -22.32 -2.63
N ILE A 228 -1.08 -21.57 -3.65
CA ILE A 228 -1.35 -20.14 -3.80
C ILE A 228 -2.85 -19.89 -3.90
N ASP A 229 -3.53 -20.62 -4.77
CA ASP A 229 -4.97 -20.44 -5.04
C ASP A 229 -5.80 -20.78 -3.78
N ASP A 230 -5.46 -21.85 -3.06
CA ASP A 230 -6.11 -22.25 -1.82
C ASP A 230 -5.93 -21.16 -0.73
N ILE A 231 -4.70 -20.64 -0.54
CA ILE A 231 -4.45 -19.56 0.42
C ILE A 231 -5.15 -18.26 -0.03
N ALA A 232 -5.11 -17.92 -1.31
CA ALA A 232 -5.74 -16.71 -1.83
C ALA A 232 -7.26 -16.71 -1.57
N THR A 233 -7.91 -17.84 -1.76
CA THR A 233 -9.38 -17.95 -1.61
C THR A 233 -9.84 -18.26 -0.20
N MET A 234 -9.17 -19.18 0.48
CA MET A 234 -9.60 -19.73 1.78
C MET A 234 -8.74 -19.30 2.97
N GLY A 235 -7.54 -18.78 2.75
CA GLY A 235 -6.57 -18.44 3.80
C GLY A 235 -7.04 -17.37 4.80
N ARG A 236 -8.21 -16.73 4.55
CA ARG A 236 -8.84 -15.85 5.54
C ARG A 236 -9.31 -16.65 6.77
N HIS A 237 -9.82 -17.87 6.57
CA HIS A 237 -10.28 -18.72 7.66
C HIS A 237 -9.13 -19.22 8.52
N SER A 238 -7.99 -19.53 7.91
CA SER A 238 -6.77 -19.95 8.61
C SER A 238 -5.87 -18.78 9.04
N ASN A 239 -6.23 -17.52 8.72
CA ASN A 239 -5.43 -16.34 9.02
C ASN A 239 -3.97 -16.45 8.52
N THR A 240 -3.80 -16.96 7.30
CA THR A 240 -2.49 -17.18 6.68
C THR A 240 -2.11 -15.97 5.83
N THR A 241 -1.10 -15.21 6.25
CA THR A 241 -0.51 -14.14 5.45
C THR A 241 0.43 -14.71 4.40
N MET A 242 0.39 -14.18 3.17
CA MET A 242 1.17 -14.72 2.05
C MET A 242 2.01 -13.62 1.38
N LEU A 243 3.30 -13.90 1.19
CA LEU A 243 4.22 -13.07 0.40
C LEU A 243 4.57 -13.84 -0.88
N CYS A 244 4.15 -13.34 -2.04
CA CYS A 244 4.41 -13.94 -3.34
C CYS A 244 5.48 -13.14 -4.09
N LEU A 245 6.67 -13.70 -4.25
CA LEU A 245 7.77 -13.10 -5.01
C LEU A 245 7.73 -13.60 -6.45
N SER A 246 7.59 -12.67 -7.41
CA SER A 246 7.42 -12.96 -8.83
C SER A 246 8.43 -12.19 -9.69
N HIS A 247 8.88 -12.83 -10.77
CA HIS A 247 9.63 -12.12 -11.81
C HIS A 247 8.73 -11.36 -12.78
N TYR A 248 7.47 -11.75 -12.89
CA TYR A 248 6.50 -11.14 -13.78
C TYR A 248 5.56 -10.20 -13.03
N LEU A 249 5.26 -9.06 -13.58
CA LEU A 249 4.22 -8.18 -13.06
C LEU A 249 2.84 -8.76 -13.26
N SER A 250 2.63 -9.44 -14.38
CA SER A 250 1.41 -10.17 -14.67
C SER A 250 1.70 -11.32 -15.64
N ASN A 251 1.09 -12.45 -15.37
CA ASN A 251 1.01 -13.59 -16.26
C ASN A 251 -0.42 -14.13 -16.15
N TYR A 252 -1.26 -13.85 -17.14
CA TYR A 252 -2.70 -14.12 -17.09
C TYR A 252 -3.02 -15.53 -16.56
N ALA A 253 -2.30 -16.54 -17.01
CA ALA A 253 -2.56 -17.92 -16.64
C ALA A 253 -2.20 -18.26 -15.18
N LYS A 254 -1.20 -17.57 -14.60
CA LYS A 254 -0.66 -17.91 -13.27
C LYS A 254 -0.97 -16.87 -12.19
N THR A 255 -1.23 -15.62 -12.57
CA THR A 255 -1.30 -14.53 -11.60
C THR A 255 -2.69 -13.94 -11.43
N ARG A 256 -3.66 -14.24 -12.31
CA ARG A 256 -4.95 -13.57 -12.32
C ARG A 256 -5.66 -13.60 -10.97
N LEU A 257 -5.82 -14.77 -10.38
CA LEU A 257 -6.49 -14.93 -9.08
C LEU A 257 -5.71 -14.20 -7.98
N LEU A 258 -4.39 -14.42 -7.94
CA LEU A 258 -3.53 -13.77 -6.97
C LEU A 258 -3.59 -12.24 -7.04
N LEU A 259 -3.57 -11.64 -8.24
CA LEU A 259 -3.68 -10.19 -8.42
C LEU A 259 -5.06 -9.65 -8.02
N CYS A 260 -6.13 -10.44 -8.19
CA CYS A 260 -7.44 -10.07 -7.70
C CYS A 260 -7.52 -10.05 -6.16
N GLU A 261 -6.89 -11.02 -5.50
CA GLU A 261 -6.93 -11.20 -4.05
C GLU A 261 -5.82 -10.47 -3.28
N ALA A 262 -4.74 -10.05 -3.97
CA ALA A 262 -3.65 -9.32 -3.35
C ALA A 262 -4.12 -7.98 -2.75
N THR A 263 -3.67 -7.74 -1.51
CA THR A 263 -3.94 -6.50 -0.77
C THR A 263 -2.83 -5.47 -0.96
N HIS A 264 -1.59 -5.93 -1.15
CA HIS A 264 -0.39 -5.10 -1.30
C HIS A 264 0.40 -5.50 -2.54
N PHE A 265 0.88 -4.51 -3.27
CA PHE A 265 1.71 -4.67 -4.46
C PHE A 265 3.02 -3.93 -4.27
N VAL A 266 4.14 -4.66 -4.18
CA VAL A 266 5.48 -4.07 -4.18
C VAL A 266 6.06 -4.20 -5.58
N LEU A 267 6.29 -3.07 -6.21
CA LEU A 267 6.71 -2.95 -7.60
C LEU A 267 8.04 -2.20 -7.68
N TYR A 268 8.75 -2.37 -8.78
CA TYR A 268 10.05 -1.74 -9.04
C TYR A 268 9.99 -0.94 -10.35
N PRO A 269 9.39 0.28 -10.34
CA PRO A 269 9.08 1.02 -11.56
C PRO A 269 10.30 1.28 -12.44
N ALA A 270 11.45 1.62 -11.84
CA ALA A 270 12.69 1.89 -12.58
C ALA A 270 13.29 0.63 -13.26
N ALA A 271 12.96 -0.56 -12.76
CA ALA A 271 13.48 -1.84 -13.27
C ALA A 271 12.48 -2.59 -14.15
N THR A 272 11.30 -2.04 -14.38
CA THR A 272 10.19 -2.71 -15.05
C THR A 272 9.78 -1.96 -16.32
N GLY A 273 9.45 -2.72 -17.37
CA GLY A 273 8.97 -2.13 -18.62
C GLY A 273 7.62 -1.43 -18.47
N ASN A 274 7.51 -0.23 -19.07
CA ASN A 274 6.34 0.64 -18.94
C ASN A 274 5.01 -0.03 -19.29
N HIS A 275 4.99 -0.87 -20.33
CA HIS A 275 3.76 -1.54 -20.76
C HIS A 275 3.21 -2.50 -19.70
N ALA A 276 4.08 -3.33 -19.11
CA ALA A 276 3.69 -4.27 -18.08
C ALA A 276 3.21 -3.57 -16.80
N LEU A 277 3.92 -2.49 -16.42
CA LEU A 277 3.56 -1.67 -15.26
C LEU A 277 2.22 -0.98 -15.46
N ASN A 278 2.02 -0.30 -16.61
CA ASN A 278 0.75 0.36 -16.93
C ASN A 278 -0.42 -0.64 -16.94
N TYR A 279 -0.22 -1.82 -17.53
CA TYR A 279 -1.24 -2.85 -17.56
C TYR A 279 -1.65 -3.29 -16.15
N LEU A 280 -0.69 -3.54 -15.26
CA LEU A 280 -0.98 -3.91 -13.87
C LEU A 280 -1.73 -2.80 -13.13
N LEU A 281 -1.22 -1.57 -13.19
CA LEU A 281 -1.79 -0.42 -12.47
C LEU A 281 -3.21 -0.13 -12.94
N GLN A 282 -3.46 -0.09 -14.24
CA GLN A 282 -4.77 0.26 -14.79
C GLN A 282 -5.78 -0.89 -14.68
N THR A 283 -5.34 -2.14 -14.96
CA THR A 283 -6.28 -3.27 -15.05
C THR A 283 -6.64 -3.86 -13.70
N TYR A 284 -5.67 -3.93 -12.76
CA TYR A 284 -5.86 -4.61 -11.48
C TYR A 284 -5.97 -3.65 -10.29
N LEU A 285 -5.39 -2.45 -10.38
CA LEU A 285 -5.40 -1.47 -9.30
C LEU A 285 -6.36 -0.31 -9.54
N GLY A 286 -6.92 -0.21 -10.75
CA GLY A 286 -7.95 0.78 -11.08
C GLY A 286 -7.41 2.19 -11.31
N PHE A 287 -6.10 2.34 -11.50
CA PHE A 287 -5.47 3.65 -11.71
C PHE A 287 -5.82 4.21 -13.09
N ASP A 288 -6.03 5.50 -13.14
CA ASP A 288 -6.13 6.23 -14.40
C ASP A 288 -4.74 6.47 -15.02
N LYS A 289 -4.69 7.21 -16.15
CA LYS A 289 -3.45 7.49 -16.87
C LYS A 289 -2.51 8.43 -16.09
N ASP A 290 -3.08 9.40 -15.38
CA ASP A 290 -2.32 10.42 -14.66
C ASP A 290 -1.74 9.84 -13.37
N GLU A 291 -2.50 9.07 -12.64
CA GLU A 291 -2.05 8.31 -11.47
C GLU A 291 -0.97 7.29 -11.85
N THR A 292 -1.17 6.56 -12.96
CA THR A 292 -0.15 5.65 -13.50
C THR A 292 1.14 6.40 -13.84
N ALA A 293 1.04 7.59 -14.45
CA ALA A 293 2.19 8.43 -14.76
C ALA A 293 2.88 8.96 -13.49
N ALA A 294 2.11 9.29 -12.45
CA ALA A 294 2.64 9.72 -11.15
C ALA A 294 3.44 8.60 -10.48
N ILE A 295 2.92 7.37 -10.41
CA ILE A 295 3.63 6.21 -9.87
C ILE A 295 4.97 5.98 -10.61
N ARG A 296 4.98 6.09 -11.93
CA ARG A 296 6.20 5.91 -12.74
C ARG A 296 7.26 6.98 -12.50
N LYS A 297 6.87 8.18 -12.10
CA LYS A 297 7.77 9.31 -11.81
C LYS A 297 8.38 9.24 -10.41
N ILE A 298 7.88 8.38 -9.53
CA ILE A 298 8.44 8.22 -8.19
C ILE A 298 9.88 7.74 -8.30
N LYS A 299 10.81 8.57 -7.81
CA LYS A 299 12.24 8.27 -7.76
C LYS A 299 12.55 7.38 -6.57
N SER A 300 12.21 6.12 -6.66
CA SER A 300 12.44 5.13 -5.62
C SER A 300 12.79 3.78 -6.24
N ARG A 301 13.55 2.99 -5.50
CA ARG A 301 13.86 1.62 -5.90
C ARG A 301 12.61 0.76 -5.96
N TRP A 302 11.71 0.93 -4.99
CA TRP A 302 10.47 0.21 -4.90
C TRP A 302 9.30 1.14 -4.55
N VAL A 303 8.11 0.73 -4.92
CA VAL A 303 6.85 1.37 -4.56
C VAL A 303 5.91 0.30 -4.06
N CYS A 304 5.33 0.50 -2.89
CA CYS A 304 4.27 -0.35 -2.34
C CYS A 304 2.92 0.33 -2.48
N ILE A 305 1.95 -0.37 -3.04
CA ILE A 305 0.58 0.09 -3.22
C ILE A 305 -0.35 -0.82 -2.43
N HIS A 306 -1.13 -0.26 -1.52
CA HIS A 306 -2.25 -0.94 -0.90
C HIS A 306 -3.48 -0.76 -1.77
N LYS A 307 -4.11 -1.88 -2.18
CA LYS A 307 -5.18 -1.87 -3.19
C LYS A 307 -6.54 -1.46 -2.62
N ASN A 308 -6.83 -1.89 -1.39
CA ASN A 308 -8.16 -1.69 -0.81
C ASN A 308 -8.31 -0.26 -0.28
N PHE A 309 -9.56 0.18 -0.10
CA PHE A 309 -9.82 1.46 0.56
C PHE A 309 -9.50 1.39 2.07
N PRO A 310 -8.82 2.41 2.62
CA PRO A 310 -8.21 3.54 1.91
C PRO A 310 -6.95 3.10 1.13
N GLN A 311 -6.90 3.50 -0.14
CA GLN A 311 -5.78 3.16 -1.02
C GLN A 311 -4.61 4.11 -0.74
N TRP A 312 -3.40 3.55 -0.61
CA TRP A 312 -2.18 4.33 -0.35
C TRP A 312 -0.98 3.79 -1.11
N VAL A 313 -0.03 4.68 -1.31
CA VAL A 313 1.27 4.40 -1.93
C VAL A 313 2.38 4.80 -0.98
N VAL A 314 3.31 3.90 -0.72
CA VAL A 314 4.54 4.15 0.04
C VAL A 314 5.74 3.79 -0.81
N SER A 315 6.72 4.67 -0.83
CA SER A 315 8.03 4.49 -1.46
C SER A 315 9.15 4.58 -0.42
N GLU A 316 10.41 4.58 -0.83
CA GLU A 316 11.52 4.75 0.11
C GLU A 316 11.45 6.09 0.86
N HIS A 317 11.01 7.17 0.21
CA HIS A 317 11.06 8.52 0.78
C HIS A 317 9.72 9.25 0.84
N SER A 318 8.66 8.65 0.31
CA SER A 318 7.35 9.29 0.29
C SER A 318 6.22 8.33 0.56
N ALA A 319 5.15 8.85 1.14
CA ALA A 319 3.89 8.14 1.34
C ALA A 319 2.74 9.06 0.95
N ASN A 320 1.74 8.53 0.24
CA ASN A 320 0.60 9.29 -0.25
C ASN A 320 -0.67 8.46 -0.15
N LEU A 321 -1.76 9.09 0.29
CA LEU A 321 -3.09 8.56 0.11
C LEU A 321 -3.57 8.85 -1.31
N LEU A 322 -4.24 7.88 -1.91
CA LEU A 322 -4.90 8.04 -3.19
C LEU A 322 -6.38 8.30 -2.94
N HIS A 323 -6.90 9.38 -3.55
CA HIS A 323 -8.29 9.75 -3.43
C HIS A 323 -9.08 9.03 -4.51
N HIS A 324 -9.66 7.90 -4.14
CA HIS A 324 -10.74 7.28 -4.89
C HIS A 324 -11.97 7.30 -3.98
N GLU A 325 -12.94 8.17 -4.30
CA GLU A 325 -14.31 8.05 -3.83
C GLU A 325 -15.12 7.19 -4.79
#